data_76b0e91fab715f916bce7ffebdfb934f
#
_entry.id   76b0e91fab715f916bce7ffebdfb934f
#
_cell.length_a   1.000
_cell.length_b   1.000
_cell.length_c   1.000
_cell.angle_alpha   90.00
_cell.angle_beta   90.00
_cell.angle_gamma   90.00
#
_symmetry.space_group_name_H-M   'P 1'
#
loop_
_entity.id
_entity.type
_entity.pdbx_description
1 polymer ?
#
loop_
_entity_poly.entity_id
_entity_poly.type
_entity_poly.pdbx_seq_one_letter_code
_entity_poly.pdbx_strand_id
1 'polypeptide(L)'
;MPRFPIALALLALLALLAVATGCHRRKELPVLVELPAFSLLDEGSRAFTRESLHGHVWAVAFVFTRCPTACPRVTRTMRGLQEEATRRGVALRLLSVSVDPDNDSPEVLRHYAEEYQADRATWSFLTGEARAVRSTAEQGFKIAVDGTADPSKPDFGISHGTELVLVDGAGRVRGYYATNDPEAVRALLADAATLATGG
;
A
#
# COMPACT_ATOMS: atom_id res chain seq x y z
N MET A 1 -16.40 63.77 19.74
CA MET A 1 -16.31 62.36 20.23
C MET A 1 -15.83 61.50 19.08
N PRO A 2 -14.65 60.88 19.17
CA PRO A 2 -14.08 60.16 18.02
C PRO A 2 -14.70 58.80 17.85
N ARG A 3 -15.25 58.56 16.67
CA ARG A 3 -15.89 57.26 16.24
C ARG A 3 -14.91 56.28 15.55
N PHE A 4 -13.60 56.38 15.87
CA PHE A 4 -12.52 55.67 15.18
C PHE A 4 -12.11 54.25 15.74
N PRO A 5 -12.53 53.77 16.92
CA PRO A 5 -11.99 52.49 17.39
C PRO A 5 -12.68 51.24 16.81
N ILE A 6 -13.92 51.32 16.37
CA ILE A 6 -14.70 50.12 15.96
C ILE A 6 -14.26 49.62 14.56
N ALA A 7 -13.98 50.55 13.64
CA ALA A 7 -13.54 50.20 12.29
C ALA A 7 -12.15 49.55 12.26
N LEU A 8 -11.23 50.03 13.12
CA LEU A 8 -9.89 49.45 13.24
C LEU A 8 -9.94 48.05 13.87
N ALA A 9 -10.80 47.83 14.85
CA ALA A 9 -10.99 46.53 15.47
C ALA A 9 -11.61 45.49 14.50
N LEU A 10 -12.54 45.92 13.65
CA LEU A 10 -13.14 45.06 12.60
C LEU A 10 -12.12 44.70 11.52
N LEU A 11 -11.27 45.63 11.10
CA LEU A 11 -10.19 45.39 10.15
C LEU A 11 -9.11 44.42 10.71
N ALA A 12 -8.75 44.57 11.98
CA ALA A 12 -7.83 43.67 12.67
C ALA A 12 -8.42 42.25 12.81
N LEU A 13 -9.72 42.11 13.09
CA LEU A 13 -10.42 40.84 13.20
C LEU A 13 -10.52 40.15 11.84
N LEU A 14 -10.78 40.87 10.76
CA LEU A 14 -10.79 40.37 9.39
C LEU A 14 -9.39 39.95 8.93
N ALA A 15 -8.35 40.66 9.30
CA ALA A 15 -6.95 40.27 9.02
C ALA A 15 -6.54 39.02 9.78
N LEU A 16 -6.98 38.86 11.04
CA LEU A 16 -6.74 37.62 11.83
C LEU A 16 -7.46 36.40 11.22
N LEU A 17 -8.71 36.60 10.74
CA LEU A 17 -9.45 35.53 10.06
C LEU A 17 -8.83 35.13 8.72
N ALA A 18 -8.21 36.05 7.98
CA ALA A 18 -7.53 35.77 6.72
C ALA A 18 -6.22 34.99 6.91
N VAL A 19 -5.53 35.19 8.06
CA VAL A 19 -4.31 34.42 8.39
C VAL A 19 -4.63 32.98 8.83
N ALA A 20 -5.85 32.74 9.38
CA ALA A 20 -6.28 31.40 9.77
C ALA A 20 -6.63 30.48 8.59
N THR A 21 -6.88 31.03 7.39
CA THR A 21 -7.03 30.26 6.15
C THR A 21 -5.68 29.99 5.46
N GLY A 22 -4.60 29.85 6.25
CA GLY A 22 -3.32 29.39 5.74
C GLY A 22 -3.54 28.11 4.95
N CYS A 23 -3.41 28.17 3.63
CA CYS A 23 -3.39 27.01 2.75
C CYS A 23 -2.40 26.00 3.31
N HIS A 24 -2.89 24.99 4.01
CA HIS A 24 -2.12 23.78 4.26
C HIS A 24 -1.82 23.19 2.87
N ARG A 25 -0.69 23.59 2.31
CA ARG A 25 -0.21 23.05 1.04
C ARG A 25 -0.06 21.55 1.30
N ARG A 26 -1.05 20.78 0.86
CA ARG A 26 -0.97 19.31 0.95
C ARG A 26 0.37 18.92 0.34
N LYS A 27 1.17 18.17 1.08
CA LYS A 27 2.43 17.62 0.59
C LYS A 27 2.09 16.72 -0.58
N GLU A 28 2.34 17.18 -1.79
CA GLU A 28 2.14 16.36 -2.98
C GLU A 28 3.18 15.24 -2.97
N LEU A 29 2.71 14.00 -2.93
CA LEU A 29 3.60 12.84 -2.99
C LEU A 29 4.14 12.70 -4.42
N PRO A 30 5.45 12.44 -4.59
CA PRO A 30 6.03 12.25 -5.91
C PRO A 30 5.44 11.02 -6.62
N VAL A 31 5.43 11.02 -7.95
CA VAL A 31 5.26 9.82 -8.76
C VAL A 31 6.64 9.20 -8.93
N LEU A 32 6.84 8.01 -8.38
CA LEU A 32 8.13 7.31 -8.43
C LEU A 32 8.19 6.35 -9.62
N VAL A 33 7.09 5.63 -9.90
CA VAL A 33 6.98 4.67 -10.99
C VAL A 33 5.55 4.69 -11.52
N GLU A 34 5.37 4.63 -12.82
CA GLU A 34 4.11 4.25 -13.45
C GLU A 34 4.11 2.73 -13.67
N LEU A 35 3.13 2.03 -13.10
CA LEU A 35 3.07 0.58 -13.24
C LEU A 35 2.77 0.20 -14.69
N PRO A 36 3.58 -0.69 -15.30
CA PRO A 36 3.26 -1.27 -16.60
C PRO A 36 2.02 -2.16 -16.49
N ALA A 37 1.47 -2.56 -17.61
CA ALA A 37 0.42 -3.57 -17.64
C ALA A 37 0.94 -4.89 -17.03
N PHE A 38 0.12 -5.52 -16.21
CA PHE A 38 0.36 -6.86 -15.67
C PHE A 38 -0.97 -7.61 -15.59
N SER A 39 -0.89 -8.93 -15.50
CA SER A 39 -2.05 -9.80 -15.29
C SER A 39 -1.64 -10.97 -14.39
N LEU A 40 -2.26 -11.04 -13.23
CA LEU A 40 -2.08 -12.08 -12.21
C LEU A 40 -3.44 -12.69 -11.86
N LEU A 41 -3.47 -13.64 -10.95
CA LEU A 41 -4.69 -14.25 -10.42
C LEU A 41 -4.86 -13.88 -8.95
N ASP A 42 -6.09 -13.54 -8.55
CA ASP A 42 -6.42 -13.39 -7.14
C ASP A 42 -6.65 -14.77 -6.47
N GLU A 43 -6.81 -14.79 -5.15
CA GLU A 43 -7.09 -15.99 -4.36
C GLU A 43 -8.45 -16.65 -4.67
N GLY A 44 -9.25 -16.02 -5.53
CA GLY A 44 -10.48 -16.57 -6.13
C GLY A 44 -10.28 -17.04 -7.56
N SER A 45 -9.04 -17.13 -8.06
CA SER A 45 -8.70 -17.50 -9.44
C SER A 45 -9.25 -16.54 -10.51
N ARG A 46 -9.56 -15.31 -10.13
CA ARG A 46 -10.01 -14.26 -11.08
C ARG A 46 -8.81 -13.45 -11.55
N ALA A 47 -8.84 -12.99 -12.79
CA ALA A 47 -7.81 -12.11 -13.30
C ALA A 47 -7.78 -10.80 -12.52
N PHE A 48 -6.58 -10.42 -12.07
CA PHE A 48 -6.29 -9.14 -11.44
C PHE A 48 -5.23 -8.43 -12.28
N THR A 49 -5.57 -7.28 -12.81
CA THR A 49 -4.72 -6.54 -13.73
C THR A 49 -4.38 -5.15 -13.18
N ARG A 50 -3.55 -4.40 -13.90
CA ARG A 50 -3.27 -3.00 -13.56
C ARG A 50 -4.56 -2.17 -13.43
N GLU A 51 -5.53 -2.42 -14.28
CA GLU A 51 -6.82 -1.73 -14.30
C GLU A 51 -7.63 -1.98 -13.02
N SER A 52 -7.42 -3.13 -12.35
CA SER A 52 -8.03 -3.44 -11.06
C SER A 52 -7.60 -2.50 -9.93
N LEU A 53 -6.49 -1.78 -10.12
CA LEU A 53 -6.00 -0.79 -9.17
C LEU A 53 -6.75 0.54 -9.25
N HIS A 54 -7.41 0.83 -10.38
CA HIS A 54 -7.98 2.14 -10.66
C HIS A 54 -9.03 2.56 -9.64
N GLY A 55 -9.02 3.84 -9.30
CA GLY A 55 -9.96 4.46 -8.38
C GLY A 55 -9.73 4.16 -6.90
N HIS A 56 -8.69 3.38 -6.55
CA HIS A 56 -8.37 3.03 -5.18
C HIS A 56 -6.91 3.27 -4.84
N VAL A 57 -6.65 3.62 -3.58
CA VAL A 57 -5.29 3.68 -3.03
C VAL A 57 -4.95 2.31 -2.45
N TRP A 58 -3.74 1.82 -2.73
CA TRP A 58 -3.31 0.48 -2.36
C TRP A 58 -2.00 0.50 -1.58
N ALA A 59 -1.93 -0.32 -0.54
CA ALA A 59 -0.67 -0.74 0.07
C ALA A 59 -0.34 -2.15 -0.42
N VAL A 60 0.82 -2.31 -1.05
CA VAL A 60 1.25 -3.56 -1.69
C VAL A 60 2.44 -4.14 -0.95
N ALA A 61 2.40 -5.44 -0.66
CA ALA A 61 3.50 -6.21 -0.10
C ALA A 61 3.82 -7.42 -0.99
N PHE A 62 5.09 -7.81 -1.02
CA PHE A 62 5.54 -9.06 -1.62
C PHE A 62 5.84 -10.06 -0.52
N VAL A 63 5.34 -11.28 -0.65
CA VAL A 63 5.41 -12.34 0.37
C VAL A 63 5.48 -13.71 -0.27
N PHE A 64 5.71 -14.76 0.50
CA PHE A 64 5.38 -16.14 0.12
C PHE A 64 4.99 -16.93 1.37
N THR A 65 4.06 -17.90 1.22
CA THR A 65 3.36 -18.50 2.36
C THR A 65 4.30 -19.35 3.24
N ARG A 66 5.32 -19.96 2.65
CA ARG A 66 6.28 -20.84 3.33
C ARG A 66 7.46 -20.11 3.98
N CYS A 67 7.54 -18.78 3.87
CA CYS A 67 8.63 -17.99 4.46
C CYS A 67 8.61 -18.12 6.00
N PRO A 68 9.69 -18.64 6.62
CA PRO A 68 9.69 -18.89 8.06
C PRO A 68 10.01 -17.63 8.90
N THR A 69 10.42 -16.52 8.30
CA THR A 69 11.04 -15.41 8.99
C THR A 69 10.36 -14.06 8.74
N ALA A 70 10.56 -13.47 7.57
CA ALA A 70 10.13 -12.09 7.29
C ALA A 70 8.62 -11.98 6.97
N CYS A 71 8.08 -12.87 6.12
CA CYS A 71 6.72 -12.75 5.62
C CYS A 71 5.64 -12.78 6.73
N PRO A 72 5.74 -13.63 7.79
CA PRO A 72 4.79 -13.58 8.90
C PRO A 72 4.73 -12.21 9.58
N ARG A 73 5.87 -11.50 9.67
CA ARG A 73 5.92 -10.14 10.21
C ARG A 73 5.30 -9.13 9.26
N VAL A 74 5.65 -9.19 7.97
CA VAL A 74 5.09 -8.32 6.94
C VAL A 74 3.57 -8.47 6.90
N THR A 75 3.05 -9.70 6.90
CA THR A 75 1.62 -9.97 6.84
C THR A 75 0.89 -9.47 8.09
N ARG A 76 1.48 -9.64 9.31
CA ARG A 76 0.93 -9.03 10.52
C ARG A 76 0.92 -7.49 10.46
N THR A 77 1.95 -6.87 9.88
CA THR A 77 1.98 -5.42 9.66
C THR A 77 0.86 -4.99 8.72
N MET A 78 0.64 -5.73 7.64
CA MET A 78 -0.48 -5.49 6.70
C MET A 78 -1.83 -5.65 7.41
N ARG A 79 -2.00 -6.66 8.28
CA ARG A 79 -3.22 -6.84 9.07
C ARG A 79 -3.48 -5.63 9.97
N GLY A 80 -2.47 -5.19 10.72
CA GLY A 80 -2.57 -3.99 11.56
C GLY A 80 -2.88 -2.73 10.76
N LEU A 81 -2.31 -2.61 9.56
CA LEU A 81 -2.60 -1.50 8.64
C LEU A 81 -4.06 -1.52 8.16
N GLN A 82 -4.62 -2.71 7.86
CA GLN A 82 -6.03 -2.87 7.49
C GLN A 82 -6.96 -2.41 8.61
N GLU A 83 -6.71 -2.88 9.83
CA GLU A 83 -7.49 -2.51 11.03
C GLU A 83 -7.44 -1.01 11.29
N GLU A 84 -6.25 -0.42 11.21
CA GLU A 84 -6.05 1.00 11.47
C GLU A 84 -6.68 1.88 10.39
N ALA A 85 -6.59 1.47 9.10
CA ALA A 85 -7.25 2.15 8.00
C ALA A 85 -8.77 2.15 8.20
N THR A 86 -9.36 0.99 8.54
CA THR A 86 -10.79 0.86 8.83
C THR A 86 -11.21 1.74 10.02
N ARG A 87 -10.45 1.70 11.11
CA ARG A 87 -10.73 2.49 12.33
C ARG A 87 -10.69 3.99 12.07
N ARG A 88 -9.80 4.46 11.18
CA ARG A 88 -9.66 5.87 10.80
C ARG A 88 -10.54 6.29 9.63
N GLY A 89 -11.27 5.38 9.00
CA GLY A 89 -12.05 5.68 7.80
C GLY A 89 -11.19 6.05 6.58
N VAL A 90 -9.95 5.54 6.50
CA VAL A 90 -9.07 5.75 5.34
C VAL A 90 -9.42 4.73 4.27
N ALA A 91 -9.78 5.20 3.08
CA ALA A 91 -10.10 4.35 1.92
C ALA A 91 -8.81 3.75 1.33
N LEU A 92 -8.25 2.75 2.03
CA LEU A 92 -7.05 2.02 1.65
C LEU A 92 -7.40 0.57 1.37
N ARG A 93 -6.94 0.04 0.23
CA ARG A 93 -6.95 -1.38 -0.09
C ARG A 93 -5.57 -1.99 0.07
N LEU A 94 -5.52 -3.28 0.31
CA LEU A 94 -4.27 -4.00 0.51
C LEU A 94 -4.10 -5.07 -0.57
N LEU A 95 -2.85 -5.31 -0.93
CA LEU A 95 -2.48 -6.30 -1.93
C LEU A 95 -1.24 -7.04 -1.46
N SER A 96 -1.31 -8.36 -1.34
CA SER A 96 -0.17 -9.24 -1.12
C SER A 96 0.10 -10.03 -2.39
N VAL A 97 1.30 -9.91 -2.95
CA VAL A 97 1.71 -10.63 -4.17
C VAL A 97 2.69 -11.72 -3.77
N SER A 98 2.34 -12.99 -4.05
CA SER A 98 3.27 -14.08 -3.82
C SER A 98 4.43 -14.06 -4.81
N VAL A 99 5.64 -14.28 -4.32
CA VAL A 99 6.86 -14.46 -5.12
C VAL A 99 7.26 -15.93 -5.27
N ASP A 100 6.42 -16.86 -4.78
CA ASP A 100 6.60 -18.32 -4.89
C ASP A 100 5.37 -18.97 -5.56
N PRO A 101 5.00 -18.59 -6.79
CA PRO A 101 3.75 -18.99 -7.41
C PRO A 101 3.65 -20.50 -7.69
N ASP A 102 4.77 -21.22 -7.74
CA ASP A 102 4.79 -22.68 -7.91
C ASP A 102 4.20 -23.40 -6.69
N ASN A 103 4.24 -22.79 -5.52
CA ASN A 103 3.67 -23.33 -4.27
C ASN A 103 2.42 -22.57 -3.84
N ASP A 104 2.35 -21.27 -4.08
CA ASP A 104 1.31 -20.40 -3.62
C ASP A 104 0.16 -20.33 -4.67
N SER A 105 -0.57 -21.43 -4.83
CA SER A 105 -1.79 -21.45 -5.65
C SER A 105 -2.84 -20.49 -5.08
N PRO A 106 -3.88 -20.11 -5.85
CA PRO A 106 -5.00 -19.33 -5.32
C PRO A 106 -5.63 -19.94 -4.07
N GLU A 107 -5.73 -21.26 -4.00
CA GLU A 107 -6.27 -21.98 -2.84
C GLU A 107 -5.36 -21.83 -1.61
N VAL A 108 -4.04 -21.96 -1.78
CA VAL A 108 -3.07 -21.77 -0.71
C VAL A 108 -3.13 -20.33 -0.19
N LEU A 109 -3.20 -19.35 -1.08
CA LEU A 109 -3.34 -17.95 -0.70
C LEU A 109 -4.65 -17.64 0.02
N ARG A 110 -5.76 -18.31 -0.34
CA ARG A 110 -7.02 -18.18 0.39
C ARG A 110 -6.90 -18.66 1.83
N HIS A 111 -6.27 -19.81 2.06
CA HIS A 111 -6.00 -20.31 3.42
C HIS A 111 -5.05 -19.39 4.20
N TYR A 112 -4.03 -18.87 3.54
CA TYR A 112 -3.13 -17.89 4.15
C TYR A 112 -3.87 -16.61 4.56
N ALA A 113 -4.78 -16.11 3.72
CA ALA A 113 -5.62 -14.96 4.05
C ALA A 113 -6.52 -15.24 5.28
N GLU A 114 -7.10 -16.45 5.37
CA GLU A 114 -7.91 -16.89 6.51
C GLU A 114 -7.09 -16.99 7.80
N GLU A 115 -5.87 -17.56 7.74
CA GLU A 115 -4.94 -17.65 8.87
C GLU A 115 -4.63 -16.29 9.48
N TYR A 116 -4.41 -15.27 8.63
CA TYR A 116 -4.16 -13.91 9.07
C TYR A 116 -5.41 -13.07 9.26
N GLN A 117 -6.61 -13.67 9.18
CA GLN A 117 -7.89 -13.00 9.37
C GLN A 117 -8.04 -11.75 8.46
N ALA A 118 -7.55 -11.84 7.24
CA ALA A 118 -7.65 -10.76 6.27
C ALA A 118 -9.11 -10.49 5.89
N ASP A 119 -9.55 -9.25 5.98
CA ASP A 119 -10.82 -8.84 5.40
C ASP A 119 -10.67 -8.74 3.88
N ARG A 120 -11.18 -9.77 3.18
CA ARG A 120 -11.08 -9.91 1.73
C ARG A 120 -11.91 -8.89 0.93
N ALA A 121 -12.73 -8.09 1.59
CA ALA A 121 -13.37 -6.95 0.95
C ALA A 121 -12.38 -5.83 0.61
N THR A 122 -11.28 -5.74 1.36
CA THR A 122 -10.27 -4.69 1.23
C THR A 122 -8.84 -5.21 1.07
N TRP A 123 -8.62 -6.53 1.12
CA TRP A 123 -7.29 -7.14 0.99
C TRP A 123 -7.32 -8.33 0.05
N SER A 124 -6.61 -8.26 -1.06
CA SER A 124 -6.48 -9.32 -2.07
C SER A 124 -5.07 -9.94 -2.02
N PHE A 125 -4.99 -11.21 -2.41
CA PHE A 125 -3.76 -11.98 -2.47
C PHE A 125 -3.56 -12.48 -3.91
N LEU A 126 -2.40 -12.20 -4.50
CA LEU A 126 -2.14 -12.51 -5.90
C LEU A 126 -1.06 -13.56 -6.08
N THR A 127 -1.25 -14.36 -7.11
CA THR A 127 -0.29 -15.31 -7.67
C THR A 127 -0.42 -15.32 -9.19
N GLY A 128 0.30 -16.20 -9.87
CA GLY A 128 0.20 -16.31 -11.32
C GLY A 128 1.35 -17.10 -11.94
N GLU A 129 1.59 -16.90 -13.20
CA GLU A 129 2.75 -17.48 -13.89
C GLU A 129 4.04 -16.86 -13.34
N ALA A 130 5.08 -17.68 -13.08
CA ALA A 130 6.29 -17.25 -12.38
C ALA A 130 7.00 -16.05 -13.04
N ARG A 131 7.06 -16.02 -14.38
CA ARG A 131 7.63 -14.89 -15.11
C ARG A 131 6.78 -13.63 -14.96
N ALA A 132 5.46 -13.75 -14.98
CA ALA A 132 4.56 -12.62 -14.82
C ALA A 132 4.67 -12.03 -13.40
N VAL A 133 4.73 -12.86 -12.36
CA VAL A 133 4.96 -12.46 -10.98
C VAL A 133 6.28 -11.72 -10.84
N ARG A 134 7.39 -12.31 -11.32
CA ARG A 134 8.72 -11.70 -11.25
C ARG A 134 8.78 -10.37 -12.00
N SER A 135 8.24 -10.32 -13.23
CA SER A 135 8.19 -9.09 -14.00
C SER A 135 7.36 -8.00 -13.29
N THR A 136 6.23 -8.38 -12.69
CA THR A 136 5.40 -7.45 -11.91
C THR A 136 6.18 -6.88 -10.73
N ALA A 137 6.90 -7.71 -9.96
CA ALA A 137 7.71 -7.26 -8.83
C ALA A 137 8.86 -6.34 -9.29
N GLU A 138 9.71 -6.82 -10.21
CA GLU A 138 10.96 -6.15 -10.55
C GLU A 138 10.76 -4.95 -11.49
N GLN A 139 9.98 -5.13 -12.55
CA GLN A 139 9.78 -4.07 -13.55
C GLN A 139 8.66 -3.12 -13.14
N GLY A 140 7.60 -3.65 -12.51
CA GLY A 140 6.48 -2.86 -12.05
C GLY A 140 6.79 -2.15 -10.74
N PHE A 141 6.87 -2.90 -9.67
CA PHE A 141 6.98 -2.33 -8.33
C PHE A 141 8.42 -2.01 -7.89
N LYS A 142 9.43 -2.31 -8.70
CA LYS A 142 10.86 -2.13 -8.39
C LYS A 142 11.31 -2.88 -7.13
N ILE A 143 10.67 -4.00 -6.84
CA ILE A 143 11.03 -4.91 -5.76
C ILE A 143 11.90 -6.03 -6.34
N ALA A 144 13.14 -6.13 -5.89
CA ALA A 144 14.03 -7.20 -6.30
C ALA A 144 13.53 -8.55 -5.79
N VAL A 145 13.61 -9.57 -6.64
CA VAL A 145 13.30 -10.96 -6.31
C VAL A 145 14.44 -11.84 -6.79
N ASP A 146 15.20 -12.42 -5.86
CA ASP A 146 16.32 -13.29 -6.15
C ASP A 146 16.02 -14.74 -5.79
N GLY A 147 16.66 -15.64 -6.52
CA GLY A 147 16.57 -17.07 -6.30
C GLY A 147 15.32 -17.72 -6.90
N THR A 148 15.23 -19.01 -6.63
CA THR A 148 14.10 -19.88 -6.97
C THR A 148 13.83 -20.76 -5.77
N ALA A 149 12.60 -21.24 -5.62
CA ALA A 149 12.20 -22.09 -4.51
C ALA A 149 13.10 -23.33 -4.41
N ASP A 150 13.79 -23.48 -3.29
CA ASP A 150 14.63 -24.61 -2.96
C ASP A 150 14.32 -25.09 -1.53
N PRO A 151 13.54 -26.17 -1.38
CA PRO A 151 13.13 -26.67 -0.07
C PRO A 151 14.30 -27.10 0.83
N SER A 152 15.49 -27.29 0.28
CA SER A 152 16.69 -27.64 1.05
C SER A 152 17.32 -26.48 1.81
N LYS A 153 16.91 -25.23 1.49
CA LYS A 153 17.43 -24.03 2.10
C LYS A 153 16.53 -23.53 3.23
N PRO A 154 17.08 -22.90 4.29
CA PRO A 154 16.32 -22.39 5.44
C PRO A 154 15.27 -21.34 5.07
N ASP A 155 15.52 -20.56 4.03
CA ASP A 155 14.67 -19.48 3.51
C ASP A 155 13.98 -19.87 2.19
N PHE A 156 13.96 -21.16 1.86
CA PHE A 156 13.51 -21.70 0.59
C PHE A 156 14.23 -21.12 -0.63
N GLY A 157 15.38 -20.48 -0.44
CA GLY A 157 16.18 -19.93 -1.53
C GLY A 157 15.59 -18.69 -2.21
N ILE A 158 14.53 -18.11 -1.65
CA ILE A 158 13.89 -16.91 -2.19
C ILE A 158 14.23 -15.70 -1.29
N SER A 159 14.79 -14.66 -1.89
CA SER A 159 15.01 -13.36 -1.26
C SER A 159 14.25 -12.28 -2.01
N HIS A 160 13.57 -11.39 -1.30
CA HIS A 160 12.85 -10.26 -1.88
C HIS A 160 12.82 -9.06 -0.93
N GLY A 161 12.52 -7.87 -1.48
CA GLY A 161 12.29 -6.67 -0.67
C GLY A 161 11.05 -6.82 0.22
N THR A 162 11.14 -6.29 1.44
CA THR A 162 10.06 -6.39 2.46
C THR A 162 9.33 -5.07 2.67
N GLU A 163 9.59 -4.07 1.85
CA GLU A 163 8.93 -2.76 1.92
C GLU A 163 7.46 -2.88 1.53
N LEU A 164 6.62 -2.03 2.14
CA LEU A 164 5.28 -1.75 1.64
C LEU A 164 5.36 -0.69 0.55
N VAL A 165 4.64 -0.91 -0.54
CA VAL A 165 4.59 0.02 -1.67
C VAL A 165 3.23 0.70 -1.70
N LEU A 166 3.20 2.04 -1.65
CA LEU A 166 1.97 2.82 -1.77
C LEU A 166 1.70 3.14 -3.24
N VAL A 167 0.49 2.81 -3.71
CA VAL A 167 0.03 3.01 -5.09
C VAL A 167 -1.23 3.85 -5.09
N ASP A 168 -1.30 4.85 -5.96
CA ASP A 168 -2.50 5.68 -6.11
C ASP A 168 -3.54 5.07 -7.09
N GLY A 169 -4.72 5.69 -7.14
CA GLY A 169 -5.83 5.23 -7.98
C GLY A 169 -5.61 5.35 -9.49
N ALA A 170 -4.47 5.86 -9.94
CA ALA A 170 -4.05 5.84 -11.35
C ALA A 170 -3.01 4.73 -11.63
N GLY A 171 -2.69 3.88 -10.65
CA GLY A 171 -1.70 2.82 -10.77
C GLY A 171 -0.26 3.36 -10.77
N ARG A 172 0.03 4.39 -9.97
CA ARG A 172 1.35 5.00 -9.84
C ARG A 172 1.91 4.77 -8.45
N VAL A 173 3.14 4.31 -8.36
CA VAL A 173 3.87 4.15 -7.08
C VAL A 173 4.21 5.53 -6.53
N ARG A 174 3.86 5.76 -5.26
CA ARG A 174 4.01 7.05 -4.57
C ARG A 174 4.99 6.99 -3.40
N GLY A 175 5.35 5.80 -2.94
CA GLY A 175 6.31 5.64 -1.84
C GLY A 175 6.62 4.19 -1.53
N TYR A 176 7.76 3.99 -0.83
CA TYR A 176 8.22 2.73 -0.26
C TYR A 176 8.43 2.92 1.23
N TYR A 177 7.95 1.98 2.05
CA TYR A 177 7.91 2.12 3.50
C TYR A 177 8.43 0.84 4.16
N ALA A 178 9.40 0.99 5.02
CA ALA A 178 10.01 -0.13 5.74
C ALA A 178 9.01 -0.78 6.70
N THR A 179 8.78 -2.10 6.58
CA THR A 179 7.82 -2.83 7.43
C THR A 179 8.28 -3.01 8.87
N ASN A 180 9.57 -2.89 9.12
CA ASN A 180 10.19 -3.00 10.45
C ASN A 180 10.30 -1.65 11.19
N ASP A 181 9.83 -0.56 10.57
CA ASP A 181 9.78 0.78 11.16
C ASP A 181 8.31 1.21 11.37
N PRO A 182 7.82 1.26 12.63
CA PRO A 182 6.47 1.71 12.92
C PRO A 182 6.16 3.15 12.47
N GLU A 183 7.17 4.04 12.41
CA GLU A 183 6.99 5.39 11.90
C GLU A 183 6.74 5.39 10.40
N ALA A 184 7.49 4.57 9.64
CA ALA A 184 7.28 4.40 8.20
C ALA A 184 5.86 3.87 7.91
N VAL A 185 5.37 2.90 8.69
CA VAL A 185 4.00 2.36 8.53
C VAL A 185 2.94 3.43 8.84
N ARG A 186 3.14 4.25 9.88
CA ARG A 186 2.25 5.39 10.18
C ARG A 186 2.27 6.44 9.07
N ALA A 187 3.45 6.72 8.50
CA ALA A 187 3.60 7.64 7.39
C ALA A 187 2.87 7.13 6.14
N LEU A 188 2.96 5.81 5.82
CA LEU A 188 2.20 5.20 4.74
C LEU A 188 0.69 5.47 4.88
N LEU A 189 0.14 5.26 6.08
CA LEU A 189 -1.30 5.46 6.30
C LEU A 189 -1.71 6.95 6.16
N ALA A 190 -0.87 7.87 6.62
CA ALA A 190 -1.10 9.31 6.46
C ALA A 190 -1.03 9.74 4.98
N ASP A 191 -0.05 9.22 4.24
CA ASP A 191 0.11 9.47 2.82
C ASP A 191 -1.05 8.84 2.02
N ALA A 192 -1.50 7.63 2.39
CA ALA A 192 -2.69 6.99 1.80
C ALA A 192 -3.96 7.83 2.01
N ALA A 193 -4.16 8.37 3.22
CA ALA A 193 -5.29 9.26 3.49
C ALA A 193 -5.25 10.53 2.62
N THR A 194 -4.04 11.07 2.39
CA THR A 194 -3.84 12.24 1.50
C THR A 194 -4.22 11.92 0.06
N LEU A 195 -3.82 10.74 -0.45
CA LEU A 195 -4.14 10.29 -1.81
C LEU A 195 -5.64 9.99 -1.98
N ALA A 196 -6.27 9.38 -0.98
CA ALA A 196 -7.68 9.01 -1.01
C ALA A 196 -8.64 10.24 -1.03
N THR A 197 -8.18 11.39 -0.53
CA THR A 197 -8.99 12.63 -0.49
C THR A 197 -8.67 13.60 -1.62
N GLY A 198 -7.71 13.31 -2.48
CA GLY A 198 -7.22 14.19 -3.55
C GLY A 198 -7.51 13.69 -4.96
N GLY A 199 -8.23 12.57 -5.12
CA GLY A 199 -8.66 12.00 -6.39
C GLY A 199 -9.98 12.53 -6.86
#